data_3bda5f1e6342007c252db57d84826f9b
#
_entry.id   3bda5f1e6342007c252db57d84826f9b
#
_cell.length_a   1.000
_cell.length_b   1.000
_cell.length_c   1.000
_cell.angle_alpha   90.00
_cell.angle_beta   90.00
_cell.angle_gamma   90.00
#
_symmetry.space_group_name_H-M   'P 1'
#
loop_
_entity.id
_entity.type
_entity.pdbx_description
1 polymer ?
#
loop_
_entity_poly.entity_id
_entity_poly.type
_entity_poly.pdbx_seq_one_letter_code
_entity_poly.pdbx_strand_id
1 'polypeptide(L)'
;MDDKVFRVTWIESFLLRDKADSKFSIVTNVLTVIFCSLLLILSAKIKVDLYPVPMTLQPLAILMIAMLCGRNIAVSSVSLYLFQGMIGLPVFAYGGGLPYFMGPTGGFLFGFLAAALVLGELADRGWGKLFIKSILAMLIGMFMIYFFGILQLSFLKGFSFSILESLSPFMIGDLYKIILVALLIPQIWKLTKK
;
A
#
# COMPACT_ATOMS: atom_id res chain seq x y z
N MET A 1 1.02 31.59 9.51
CA MET A 1 -0.14 30.69 9.55
C MET A 1 0.41 29.28 9.63
N ASP A 2 0.27 28.65 10.81
CA ASP A 2 1.03 27.46 11.17
C ASP A 2 0.64 26.22 10.34
N ASP A 3 1.55 25.77 9.47
CA ASP A 3 1.45 24.52 8.70
C ASP A 3 1.51 23.23 9.56
N LYS A 4 1.61 23.36 10.88
CA LYS A 4 1.75 22.23 11.80
C LYS A 4 0.44 21.54 12.21
N VAL A 5 -0.71 22.08 11.86
CA VAL A 5 -2.02 21.65 12.40
C VAL A 5 -2.64 20.46 11.65
N PHE A 6 -2.13 20.06 10.47
CA PHE A 6 -2.82 19.09 9.61
C PHE A 6 -2.13 17.73 9.39
N ARG A 7 -0.99 17.47 10.04
CA ARG A 7 -0.27 16.19 9.86
C ARG A 7 -0.57 15.20 10.99
N VAL A 8 -1.83 14.88 11.22
CA VAL A 8 -2.19 13.83 12.18
C VAL A 8 -2.78 12.67 11.39
N THR A 9 -2.06 11.57 11.30
CA THR A 9 -2.57 10.32 10.74
C THR A 9 -3.59 9.69 11.70
N TRP A 10 -4.44 8.78 11.19
CA TRP A 10 -5.41 8.08 12.04
C TRP A 10 -4.72 7.34 13.20
N ILE A 11 -3.61 6.69 12.91
CA ILE A 11 -2.81 5.97 13.93
C ILE A 11 -2.22 6.91 14.97
N GLU A 12 -1.71 8.07 14.58
CA GLU A 12 -1.23 9.08 15.54
C GLU A 12 -2.35 9.61 16.41
N SER A 13 -3.54 9.83 15.86
CA SER A 13 -4.69 10.31 16.62
C SER A 13 -5.23 9.26 17.59
N PHE A 14 -5.08 7.98 17.28
CA PHE A 14 -5.59 6.87 18.09
C PHE A 14 -4.58 6.37 19.14
N LEU A 15 -3.30 6.21 18.77
CA LEU A 15 -2.27 5.63 19.63
C LEU A 15 -1.46 6.68 20.42
N LEU A 16 -1.37 7.92 19.93
CA LEU A 16 -0.56 8.98 20.54
C LEU A 16 -1.41 10.02 21.25
N ARG A 17 -2.58 9.65 21.76
CA ARG A 17 -3.45 10.53 22.53
C ARG A 17 -2.76 11.05 23.82
N ASP A 18 -1.76 10.33 24.33
CA ASP A 18 -0.88 10.77 25.41
C ASP A 18 0.54 10.97 24.91
N LYS A 19 0.89 12.22 24.59
CA LYS A 19 2.23 12.66 24.12
C LYS A 19 3.32 12.65 25.20
N ALA A 20 3.21 11.86 26.25
CA ALA A 20 4.09 12.02 27.41
C ALA A 20 5.50 11.44 27.25
N ASP A 21 5.74 10.42 26.38
CA ASP A 21 7.06 9.80 26.25
C ASP A 21 7.47 9.55 24.79
N SER A 22 8.58 10.17 24.37
CA SER A 22 9.17 9.98 23.03
C SER A 22 9.55 8.50 22.77
N LYS A 23 9.99 7.77 23.79
CA LYS A 23 10.32 6.35 23.72
C LYS A 23 9.09 5.49 23.43
N PHE A 24 7.96 5.78 24.04
CA PHE A 24 6.69 5.07 23.79
C PHE A 24 6.23 5.24 22.35
N SER A 25 6.37 6.46 21.81
CA SER A 25 6.06 6.76 20.41
C SER A 25 6.92 5.94 19.43
N ILE A 26 8.22 5.80 19.69
CA ILE A 26 9.12 5.02 18.82
C ILE A 26 8.75 3.53 18.85
N VAL A 27 8.53 2.97 20.02
CA VAL A 27 8.14 1.55 20.16
C VAL A 27 6.82 1.27 19.43
N THR A 28 5.83 2.13 19.61
CA THR A 28 4.54 2.01 18.95
C THR A 28 4.67 2.06 17.42
N ASN A 29 5.47 2.99 16.90
CA ASN A 29 5.70 3.09 15.46
C ASN A 29 6.40 1.84 14.90
N VAL A 30 7.41 1.31 15.59
CA VAL A 30 8.10 0.07 15.19
C VAL A 30 7.14 -1.12 15.19
N LEU A 31 6.35 -1.28 16.23
CA LEU A 31 5.35 -2.35 16.29
C LEU A 31 4.30 -2.24 15.19
N THR A 32 3.87 -1.01 14.88
CA THR A 32 2.94 -0.76 13.78
C THR A 32 3.55 -1.11 12.42
N VAL A 33 4.80 -0.74 12.18
CA VAL A 33 5.51 -1.10 10.94
C VAL A 33 5.61 -2.62 10.78
N ILE A 34 5.97 -3.33 11.85
CA ILE A 34 6.04 -4.81 11.84
C ILE A 34 4.65 -5.40 11.55
N PHE A 35 3.62 -4.94 12.25
CA PHE A 35 2.25 -5.40 12.06
C PHE A 35 1.76 -5.17 10.63
N CYS A 36 1.97 -3.98 10.07
CA CYS A 36 1.61 -3.66 8.70
C CYS A 36 2.39 -4.51 7.68
N SER A 37 3.68 -4.78 7.93
CA SER A 37 4.47 -5.68 7.08
C SER A 37 3.91 -7.11 7.11
N LEU A 38 3.49 -7.61 8.28
CA LEU A 38 2.82 -8.91 8.40
C LEU A 38 1.49 -8.95 7.65
N LEU A 39 0.69 -7.87 7.70
CA LEU A 39 -0.53 -7.76 6.90
C LEU A 39 -0.24 -7.82 5.40
N LEU A 40 0.84 -7.19 4.94
CA LEU A 40 1.27 -7.29 3.53
C LEU A 40 1.65 -8.72 3.15
N ILE A 41 2.37 -9.43 4.02
CA ILE A 41 2.71 -10.85 3.80
C ILE A 41 1.44 -11.71 3.71
N LEU A 42 0.51 -11.56 4.63
CA LEU A 42 -0.75 -12.30 4.62
C LEU A 42 -1.56 -11.98 3.36
N SER A 43 -1.66 -10.71 2.97
CA SER A 43 -2.37 -10.28 1.78
C SER A 43 -1.75 -10.83 0.47
N ALA A 44 -0.43 -11.07 0.47
CA ALA A 44 0.27 -11.70 -0.65
C ALA A 44 -0.11 -13.19 -0.82
N LYS A 45 -0.46 -13.86 0.27
CA LYS A 45 -0.86 -15.28 0.25
C LYS A 45 -2.32 -15.48 -0.18
N ILE A 46 -3.16 -14.44 -0.06
CA ILE A 46 -4.53 -14.45 -0.58
C ILE A 46 -4.48 -14.00 -2.04
N LYS A 47 -4.47 -14.97 -2.95
CA LYS A 47 -4.25 -14.74 -4.37
C LYS A 47 -5.15 -15.60 -5.25
N VAL A 48 -5.40 -15.10 -6.45
CA VAL A 48 -5.93 -15.88 -7.59
C VAL A 48 -4.79 -16.03 -8.58
N ASP A 49 -4.51 -17.28 -8.95
CA ASP A 49 -3.41 -17.59 -9.86
C ASP A 49 -3.80 -17.22 -11.28
N LEU A 50 -3.25 -16.12 -11.77
CA LEU A 50 -3.35 -15.62 -13.13
C LEU A 50 -1.96 -15.56 -13.76
N TYR A 51 -1.87 -15.70 -15.07
CA TYR A 51 -0.63 -15.59 -15.81
C TYR A 51 -0.58 -14.24 -16.53
N PRO A 52 0.55 -13.52 -16.56
CA PRO A 52 1.85 -13.86 -15.97
C PRO A 52 2.03 -13.39 -14.52
N VAL A 53 1.06 -12.70 -13.95
CA VAL A 53 1.12 -12.09 -12.60
C VAL A 53 -0.11 -12.52 -11.81
N PRO A 54 0.03 -13.01 -10.56
CA PRO A 54 -1.11 -13.36 -9.73
C PRO A 54 -1.88 -12.11 -9.28
N MET A 55 -3.20 -12.19 -9.22
CA MET A 55 -4.02 -11.20 -8.56
C MET A 55 -4.04 -11.45 -7.06
N THR A 56 -3.56 -10.49 -6.26
CA THR A 56 -3.46 -10.61 -4.81
C THR A 56 -4.33 -9.58 -4.08
N LEU A 57 -4.46 -9.74 -2.75
CA LEU A 57 -5.05 -8.71 -1.90
C LEU A 57 -4.05 -7.60 -1.52
N GLN A 58 -2.79 -7.67 -1.94
CA GLN A 58 -1.77 -6.68 -1.59
C GLN A 58 -2.11 -5.24 -1.97
N PRO A 59 -2.65 -4.93 -3.17
CA PRO A 59 -3.04 -3.57 -3.48
C PRO A 59 -4.04 -3.01 -2.46
N LEU A 60 -5.04 -3.78 -2.06
CA LEU A 60 -5.99 -3.37 -1.02
C LEU A 60 -5.30 -3.06 0.31
N ALA A 61 -4.40 -3.93 0.76
CA ALA A 61 -3.67 -3.73 2.02
C ALA A 61 -2.80 -2.47 1.97
N ILE A 62 -2.10 -2.23 0.85
CA ILE A 62 -1.25 -1.04 0.66
C ILE A 62 -2.08 0.24 0.68
N LEU A 63 -3.20 0.28 -0.06
CA LEU A 63 -4.12 1.41 -0.08
C LEU A 63 -4.61 1.74 1.34
N MET A 64 -5.02 0.73 2.11
CA MET A 64 -5.48 0.90 3.49
C MET A 64 -4.37 1.38 4.42
N ILE A 65 -3.21 0.70 4.42
CA ILE A 65 -2.08 1.04 5.28
C ILE A 65 -1.63 2.49 5.02
N ALA A 66 -1.46 2.86 3.75
CA ALA A 66 -1.00 4.21 3.40
C ALA A 66 -1.98 5.29 3.86
N MET A 67 -3.28 5.07 3.67
CA MET A 67 -4.31 6.07 4.01
C MET A 67 -4.63 6.15 5.50
N LEU A 68 -4.36 5.11 6.28
CA LEU A 68 -4.59 5.09 7.73
C LEU A 68 -3.35 5.48 8.51
N CYS A 69 -2.18 5.00 8.10
CA CYS A 69 -0.94 5.14 8.86
C CYS A 69 -0.06 6.31 8.40
N GLY A 70 -0.35 6.90 7.22
CA GLY A 70 0.42 7.98 6.64
C GLY A 70 1.75 7.52 6.05
N ARG A 71 2.50 8.50 5.54
CA ARG A 71 3.70 8.27 4.72
C ARG A 71 4.79 7.45 5.43
N ASN A 72 5.19 7.89 6.62
CA ASN A 72 6.36 7.31 7.27
C ASN A 72 6.16 5.83 7.59
N ILE A 73 5.00 5.47 8.18
CA ILE A 73 4.70 4.09 8.55
C ILE A 73 4.45 3.25 7.29
N ALA A 74 3.69 3.75 6.32
CA ALA A 74 3.41 3.00 5.10
C ALA A 74 4.70 2.67 4.32
N VAL A 75 5.56 3.66 4.10
CA VAL A 75 6.83 3.46 3.40
C VAL A 75 7.74 2.51 4.16
N SER A 76 7.88 2.67 5.49
CA SER A 76 8.68 1.77 6.31
C SER A 76 8.15 0.34 6.28
N SER A 77 6.82 0.14 6.33
CA SER A 77 6.19 -1.18 6.28
C SER A 77 6.39 -1.88 4.94
N VAL A 78 6.20 -1.16 3.83
CA VAL A 78 6.45 -1.71 2.49
C VAL A 78 7.93 -1.97 2.29
N SER A 79 8.82 -1.07 2.73
CA SER A 79 10.26 -1.27 2.64
C SER A 79 10.71 -2.49 3.44
N LEU A 80 10.20 -2.68 4.66
CA LEU A 80 10.47 -3.86 5.48
C LEU A 80 9.99 -5.14 4.77
N TYR A 81 8.77 -5.14 4.23
CA TYR A 81 8.20 -6.25 3.46
C TYR A 81 9.08 -6.61 2.25
N LEU A 82 9.51 -5.61 1.46
CA LEU A 82 10.38 -5.82 0.30
C LEU A 82 11.76 -6.33 0.72
N PHE A 83 12.33 -5.81 1.79
CA PHE A 83 13.61 -6.26 2.33
C PHE A 83 13.55 -7.72 2.79
N GLN A 84 12.50 -8.11 3.51
CA GLN A 84 12.26 -9.51 3.91
C GLN A 84 12.22 -10.44 2.68
N GLY A 85 11.52 -10.03 1.62
CA GLY A 85 11.50 -10.79 0.38
C GLY A 85 12.85 -10.83 -0.33
N MET A 86 13.60 -9.73 -0.33
CA MET A 86 14.92 -9.63 -0.97
C MET A 86 15.94 -10.60 -0.36
N ILE A 87 15.95 -10.75 0.96
CA ILE A 87 16.84 -11.70 1.67
C ILE A 87 16.41 -13.16 1.56
N GLY A 88 15.36 -13.46 0.77
CA GLY A 88 14.95 -14.82 0.47
C GLY A 88 13.80 -15.36 1.32
N LEU A 89 13.23 -14.59 2.24
CA LEU A 89 12.05 -15.03 2.98
C LEU A 89 10.86 -15.20 2.02
N PRO A 90 10.04 -16.26 2.15
CA PRO A 90 8.94 -16.56 1.23
C PRO A 90 7.72 -15.67 1.49
N VAL A 91 7.91 -14.34 1.52
CA VAL A 91 6.88 -13.35 1.84
C VAL A 91 6.04 -12.93 0.63
N PHE A 92 6.54 -13.09 -0.59
CA PHE A 92 5.81 -12.78 -1.81
C PHE A 92 4.79 -13.88 -2.17
N ALA A 93 3.99 -13.65 -3.19
CA ALA A 93 2.92 -14.56 -3.60
C ALA A 93 3.39 -16.01 -3.86
N TYR A 94 4.58 -16.18 -4.47
CA TYR A 94 5.15 -17.49 -4.80
C TYR A 94 6.52 -17.76 -4.18
N GLY A 95 6.98 -16.95 -3.26
CA GLY A 95 8.28 -17.14 -2.62
C GLY A 95 8.97 -15.84 -2.25
N GLY A 96 10.27 -15.76 -2.53
CA GLY A 96 11.10 -14.60 -2.25
C GLY A 96 12.43 -14.69 -3.02
N GLY A 97 13.36 -13.80 -2.68
CA GLY A 97 14.67 -13.69 -3.26
C GLY A 97 14.79 -12.62 -4.34
N LEU A 98 16.04 -12.23 -4.62
CA LEU A 98 16.34 -11.22 -5.66
C LEU A 98 15.79 -11.57 -7.04
N PRO A 99 15.79 -12.83 -7.51
CA PRO A 99 15.21 -13.18 -8.81
C PRO A 99 13.72 -12.80 -8.94
N TYR A 100 13.00 -12.71 -7.83
CA TYR A 100 11.59 -12.31 -7.84
C TYR A 100 11.39 -10.87 -8.33
N PHE A 101 12.34 -9.98 -8.00
CA PHE A 101 12.33 -8.58 -8.47
C PHE A 101 12.62 -8.45 -9.97
N MET A 102 13.33 -9.40 -10.56
CA MET A 102 13.62 -9.44 -12.00
C MET A 102 12.50 -10.08 -12.81
N GLY A 103 11.56 -10.75 -12.14
CA GLY A 103 10.43 -11.44 -12.75
C GLY A 103 9.25 -10.51 -13.10
N PRO A 104 8.17 -11.07 -13.65
CA PRO A 104 6.99 -10.32 -14.10
C PRO A 104 6.31 -9.48 -13.00
N THR A 105 6.44 -9.87 -11.75
CA THR A 105 5.83 -9.20 -10.59
C THR A 105 6.71 -8.10 -9.98
N GLY A 106 7.99 -8.03 -10.33
CA GLY A 106 8.94 -7.12 -9.71
C GLY A 106 8.55 -5.65 -9.82
N GLY A 107 8.11 -5.20 -10.99
CA GLY A 107 7.65 -3.84 -11.20
C GLY A 107 6.48 -3.46 -10.28
N PHE A 108 5.55 -4.38 -10.06
CA PHE A 108 4.45 -4.16 -9.13
C PHE A 108 4.94 -3.97 -7.69
N LEU A 109 6.00 -4.68 -7.27
CA LEU A 109 6.62 -4.48 -5.95
C LEU A 109 7.21 -3.08 -5.80
N PHE A 110 7.89 -2.55 -6.82
CA PHE A 110 8.34 -1.15 -6.83
C PHE A 110 7.15 -0.18 -6.86
N GLY A 111 6.10 -0.52 -7.59
CA GLY A 111 4.84 0.22 -7.60
C GLY A 111 4.19 0.31 -6.22
N PHE A 112 4.30 -0.73 -5.39
CA PHE A 112 3.81 -0.71 -4.02
C PHE A 112 4.51 0.34 -3.16
N LEU A 113 5.83 0.47 -3.32
CA LEU A 113 6.59 1.51 -2.60
C LEU A 113 6.22 2.91 -3.08
N ALA A 114 6.08 3.10 -4.39
CA ALA A 114 5.65 4.37 -4.97
C ALA A 114 4.22 4.74 -4.52
N ALA A 115 3.30 3.77 -4.51
CA ALA A 115 1.94 3.98 -4.00
C ALA A 115 1.94 4.33 -2.51
N ALA A 116 2.73 3.65 -1.67
CA ALA A 116 2.86 3.96 -0.25
C ALA A 116 3.36 5.38 0.00
N LEU A 117 4.34 5.85 -0.80
CA LEU A 117 4.86 7.21 -0.73
C LEU A 117 3.78 8.25 -1.07
N VAL A 118 3.14 8.10 -2.22
CA VAL A 118 2.17 9.09 -2.71
C VAL A 118 0.91 9.10 -1.87
N LEU A 119 0.34 7.92 -1.59
CA LEU A 119 -0.88 7.81 -0.79
C LEU A 119 -0.67 8.24 0.66
N GLY A 120 0.47 7.87 1.25
CA GLY A 120 0.81 8.28 2.60
C GLY A 120 0.92 9.78 2.73
N GLU A 121 1.54 10.46 1.75
CA GLU A 121 1.60 11.93 1.70
C GLU A 121 0.20 12.56 1.54
N LEU A 122 -0.67 11.98 0.70
CA LEU A 122 -2.05 12.44 0.57
C LEU A 122 -2.85 12.23 1.86
N ALA A 123 -2.62 11.12 2.56
CA ALA A 123 -3.23 10.84 3.86
C ALA A 123 -2.80 11.88 4.91
N ASP A 124 -1.50 12.20 4.98
CA ASP A 124 -0.94 13.22 5.89
C ASP A 124 -1.53 14.62 5.60
N ARG A 125 -1.95 14.87 4.35
CA ARG A 125 -2.70 16.07 3.94
C ARG A 125 -4.21 15.97 4.20
N GLY A 126 -4.69 14.91 4.86
CA GLY A 126 -6.08 14.73 5.26
C GLY A 126 -7.03 14.27 4.14
N TRP A 127 -6.52 13.74 3.03
CA TRP A 127 -7.36 13.24 1.93
C TRP A 127 -8.26 12.08 2.36
N GLY A 128 -7.86 11.29 3.35
CA GLY A 128 -8.67 10.20 3.91
C GLY A 128 -9.97 10.63 4.61
N LYS A 129 -10.11 11.91 4.94
CA LYS A 129 -11.28 12.43 5.67
C LYS A 129 -12.52 12.64 4.78
N LEU A 130 -12.34 12.81 3.48
CA LEU A 130 -13.38 13.11 2.50
C LEU A 130 -13.50 11.99 1.47
N PHE A 131 -14.69 11.47 1.25
CA PHE A 131 -14.96 10.35 0.35
C PHE A 131 -14.41 10.57 -1.07
N ILE A 132 -14.68 11.72 -1.68
CA ILE A 132 -14.21 12.04 -3.04
C ILE A 132 -12.67 12.08 -3.09
N LYS A 133 -12.02 12.71 -2.11
CA LYS A 133 -10.55 12.74 -2.03
C LYS A 133 -9.97 11.34 -1.81
N SER A 134 -10.64 10.50 -1.02
CA SER A 134 -10.24 9.10 -0.83
C SER A 134 -10.29 8.32 -2.15
N ILE A 135 -11.37 8.44 -2.94
CA ILE A 135 -11.44 7.80 -4.26
C ILE A 135 -10.29 8.27 -5.17
N LEU A 136 -10.07 9.58 -5.27
CA LEU A 136 -8.97 10.12 -6.09
C LEU A 136 -7.61 9.60 -5.62
N ALA A 137 -7.37 9.57 -4.31
CA ALA A 137 -6.15 9.00 -3.76
C ALA A 137 -5.99 7.53 -4.17
N MET A 138 -7.05 6.69 -4.02
CA MET A 138 -7.00 5.28 -4.40
C MET A 138 -6.68 5.09 -5.89
N LEU A 139 -7.28 5.90 -6.77
CA LEU A 139 -7.00 5.87 -8.20
C LEU A 139 -5.52 6.21 -8.50
N ILE A 140 -4.98 7.23 -7.83
CA ILE A 140 -3.57 7.60 -7.96
C ILE A 140 -2.66 6.46 -7.47
N GLY A 141 -2.98 5.85 -6.34
CA GLY A 141 -2.22 4.71 -5.80
C GLY A 141 -2.22 3.51 -6.74
N MET A 142 -3.38 3.14 -7.28
CA MET A 142 -3.48 2.07 -8.28
C MET A 142 -2.74 2.41 -9.56
N PHE A 143 -2.81 3.66 -10.02
CA PHE A 143 -2.02 4.11 -11.17
C PHE A 143 -0.51 3.91 -10.93
N MET A 144 0.01 4.24 -9.74
CA MET A 144 1.42 3.99 -9.42
C MET A 144 1.78 2.51 -9.48
N ILE A 145 0.93 1.65 -8.92
CA ILE A 145 1.15 0.19 -8.93
C ILE A 145 1.21 -0.33 -10.37
N TYR A 146 0.23 0.04 -11.19
CA TYR A 146 0.18 -0.40 -12.59
C TYR A 146 1.28 0.20 -13.45
N PHE A 147 1.61 1.47 -13.25
CA PHE A 147 2.64 2.14 -14.03
C PHE A 147 3.97 1.39 -13.94
N PHE A 148 4.45 1.11 -12.73
CA PHE A 148 5.70 0.38 -12.53
C PHE A 148 5.58 -1.10 -12.95
N GLY A 149 4.44 -1.73 -12.68
CA GLY A 149 4.18 -3.12 -13.06
C GLY A 149 4.20 -3.34 -14.57
N ILE A 150 3.44 -2.51 -15.31
CA ILE A 150 3.37 -2.57 -16.77
C ILE A 150 4.71 -2.18 -17.38
N LEU A 151 5.40 -1.19 -16.82
CA LEU A 151 6.72 -0.77 -17.31
C LEU A 151 7.69 -1.95 -17.32
N GLN A 152 7.87 -2.64 -16.21
CA GLN A 152 8.75 -3.81 -16.14
C GLN A 152 8.27 -4.97 -17.01
N LEU A 153 6.97 -5.26 -16.97
CA LEU A 153 6.40 -6.35 -17.77
C LEU A 153 6.56 -6.09 -19.28
N SER A 154 6.49 -4.82 -19.69
CA SER A 154 6.70 -4.42 -21.09
C SER A 154 8.13 -4.70 -21.58
N PHE A 155 9.12 -4.54 -20.71
CA PHE A 155 10.50 -4.93 -21.03
C PHE A 155 10.67 -6.45 -21.16
N LEU A 156 9.88 -7.24 -20.42
CA LEU A 156 9.99 -8.69 -20.41
C LEU A 156 9.15 -9.39 -21.49
N LYS A 157 7.97 -8.86 -21.81
CA LYS A 157 6.94 -9.54 -22.64
C LYS A 157 6.39 -8.70 -23.79
N GLY A 158 6.76 -7.41 -23.87
CA GLY A 158 6.21 -6.48 -24.83
C GLY A 158 5.00 -5.69 -24.30
N PHE A 159 4.81 -4.49 -24.83
CA PHE A 159 3.84 -3.52 -24.34
C PHE A 159 2.38 -3.96 -24.49
N SER A 160 2.00 -4.43 -25.68
CA SER A 160 0.62 -4.87 -25.95
C SER A 160 0.21 -6.04 -25.09
N PHE A 161 1.11 -7.02 -24.91
CA PHE A 161 0.89 -8.15 -24.03
C PHE A 161 0.69 -7.69 -22.57
N SER A 162 1.53 -6.77 -22.12
CA SER A 162 1.50 -6.29 -20.73
C SER A 162 0.19 -5.59 -20.38
N ILE A 163 -0.38 -4.80 -21.30
CA ILE A 163 -1.66 -4.14 -21.08
C ILE A 163 -2.80 -5.15 -21.06
N LEU A 164 -2.89 -6.02 -22.08
CA LEU A 164 -4.00 -6.97 -22.21
C LEU A 164 -4.04 -7.98 -21.08
N GLU A 165 -2.88 -8.57 -20.74
CA GLU A 165 -2.80 -9.64 -19.75
C GLU A 165 -2.75 -9.15 -18.30
N SER A 166 -2.30 -7.90 -18.06
CA SER A 166 -2.19 -7.37 -16.70
C SER A 166 -3.32 -6.42 -16.30
N LEU A 167 -3.84 -5.59 -17.20
CA LEU A 167 -4.91 -4.67 -16.85
C LEU A 167 -6.29 -5.35 -16.93
N SER A 168 -6.56 -6.04 -18.04
CA SER A 168 -7.90 -6.58 -18.32
C SER A 168 -8.43 -7.48 -17.19
N PRO A 169 -7.69 -8.49 -16.69
CA PRO A 169 -8.23 -9.39 -15.67
C PRO A 169 -8.30 -8.73 -14.28
N PHE A 170 -7.47 -7.70 -14.01
CA PHE A 170 -7.42 -7.10 -12.68
C PHE A 170 -8.39 -5.93 -12.49
N MET A 171 -8.79 -5.25 -13.58
CA MET A 171 -9.60 -4.02 -13.53
C MET A 171 -10.86 -4.17 -12.67
N ILE A 172 -11.62 -5.24 -12.85
CA ILE A 172 -12.86 -5.47 -12.11
C ILE A 172 -12.58 -5.69 -10.63
N GLY A 173 -11.63 -6.57 -10.30
CA GLY A 173 -11.26 -6.87 -8.91
C GLY A 173 -10.69 -5.65 -8.18
N ASP A 174 -9.88 -4.86 -8.87
CA ASP A 174 -9.26 -3.68 -8.28
C ASP A 174 -10.24 -2.50 -8.15
N LEU A 175 -11.24 -2.40 -9.04
CA LEU A 175 -12.33 -1.45 -8.86
C LEU A 175 -13.10 -1.71 -7.56
N TYR A 176 -13.42 -2.98 -7.26
CA TYR A 176 -14.04 -3.35 -5.98
C TYR A 176 -13.15 -2.99 -4.79
N LYS A 177 -11.83 -3.22 -4.88
CA LYS A 177 -10.89 -2.85 -3.82
C LYS A 177 -10.86 -1.33 -3.59
N ILE A 178 -10.82 -0.54 -4.66
CA ILE A 178 -10.86 0.93 -4.60
C ILE A 178 -12.14 1.40 -3.90
N ILE A 179 -13.30 0.91 -4.34
CA ILE A 179 -14.59 1.29 -3.76
C ILE A 179 -14.65 0.90 -2.29
N LEU A 180 -14.25 -0.32 -1.95
CA LEU A 180 -14.26 -0.81 -0.58
C LEU A 180 -13.42 0.07 0.34
N VAL A 181 -12.17 0.34 -0.04
CA VAL A 181 -11.25 1.17 0.77
C VAL A 181 -11.74 2.61 0.85
N ALA A 182 -12.23 3.19 -0.25
CA ALA A 182 -12.74 4.55 -0.27
C ALA A 182 -13.99 4.74 0.62
N LEU A 183 -14.80 3.71 0.78
CA LEU A 183 -15.94 3.71 1.71
C LEU A 183 -15.49 3.57 3.16
N LEU A 184 -14.51 2.70 3.43
CA LEU A 184 -14.07 2.39 4.79
C LEU A 184 -13.24 3.51 5.41
N ILE A 185 -12.31 4.10 4.67
CA ILE A 185 -11.35 5.09 5.19
C ILE A 185 -12.04 6.28 5.87
N PRO A 186 -13.00 6.99 5.25
CA PRO A 186 -13.65 8.13 5.90
C PRO A 186 -14.46 7.73 7.15
N GLN A 187 -14.97 6.49 7.18
CA GLN A 187 -15.70 5.98 8.34
C GLN A 187 -14.77 5.72 9.52
N ILE A 188 -13.62 5.11 9.26
CA ILE A 188 -12.59 4.88 10.28
C ILE A 188 -12.11 6.22 10.84
N TRP A 189 -11.92 7.25 10.00
CA TRP A 189 -11.58 8.59 10.46
C TRP A 189 -12.65 9.24 11.35
N LYS A 190 -13.93 8.95 11.15
CA LYS A 190 -15.02 9.46 12.01
C LYS A 190 -14.97 8.85 13.42
N LEU A 191 -14.51 7.61 13.55
CA LEU A 191 -14.40 6.93 14.86
C LEU A 191 -13.36 7.57 15.79
N THR A 192 -12.37 8.28 15.24
CA THR A 192 -11.33 8.97 16.05
C THR A 192 -11.73 10.36 16.51
N LYS A 193 -12.86 10.90 16.02
CA LYS A 193 -13.35 12.22 16.42
C LYS A 193 -14.21 12.21 17.70
N LYS A 194 -14.34 11.06 18.35
CA LYS A 194 -14.90 10.96 19.70
C LYS A 194 -13.75 10.93 20.71
#